data_c1c0790fb45098e5da9b3693d64759b4
#
_entry.id   c1c0790fb45098e5da9b3693d64759b4
#
_cell.length_a   1.000
_cell.length_b   1.000
_cell.length_c   1.000
_cell.angle_alpha   90.00
_cell.angle_beta   90.00
_cell.angle_gamma   90.00
#
_symmetry.space_group_name_H-M   'P 1'
#
loop_
_entity.id
_entity.type
_entity.pdbx_description
1 polymer ?
#
loop_
_entity_poly.entity_id
_entity_poly.type
_entity_poly.pdbx_seq_one_letter_code
_entity_poly.pdbx_strand_id
1 'polypeptide(L)'
;VKTFSDDNWKVFFSPLSEEDFADVPEKWSVLVQNLEQWSTELGQLWNKFGFIPQWQRDDIMVSYAPKGGSVGKHYDEYDVFLVQGYGHRRWQLGKWCDSSTEFKPNQPIRIFDDMGELVIDEVMNPGDILYIPARMSHYGVAEDDCLTFSFGLRYPNLADIFDNVNKAFCHQDPELNLSEFQLPLRLTQTEQRTGKLADENIQAMKKQFLAKLAESEA
;
A
#
# COMPACT_ATOMS: atom_id res chain seq x y z
N VAL A 1 -6.19 10.35 -6.85
CA VAL A 1 -4.81 10.67 -7.28
C VAL A 1 -4.68 10.34 -8.75
N LYS A 2 -4.06 11.23 -9.51
CA LYS A 2 -3.70 11.01 -10.92
C LYS A 2 -2.18 11.10 -11.03
N THR A 3 -1.56 10.13 -11.69
CA THR A 3 -0.12 10.10 -11.92
C THR A 3 0.20 9.93 -13.39
N PHE A 4 1.30 10.48 -13.86
CA PHE A 4 1.85 10.20 -15.18
C PHE A 4 3.36 10.40 -15.20
N SER A 5 4.03 9.75 -16.15
CA SER A 5 5.46 9.73 -16.29
C SER A 5 5.90 9.92 -17.74
N ASP A 6 6.83 10.84 -17.95
CA ASP A 6 7.76 10.93 -19.08
C ASP A 6 9.10 11.33 -18.49
N ASP A 7 9.77 10.41 -17.76
CA ASP A 7 10.96 10.64 -16.93
C ASP A 7 10.76 11.64 -15.76
N ASN A 8 9.72 12.46 -15.80
CA ASN A 8 9.34 13.40 -14.76
C ASN A 8 7.91 13.11 -14.28
N TRP A 9 7.80 12.44 -13.16
CA TRP A 9 6.51 12.12 -12.56
C TRP A 9 5.78 13.38 -12.11
N LYS A 10 4.48 13.43 -12.40
CA LYS A 10 3.58 14.45 -11.86
C LYS A 10 2.43 13.77 -11.14
N VAL A 11 2.04 14.32 -10.00
CA VAL A 11 0.96 13.80 -9.17
C VAL A 11 -0.03 14.92 -8.91
N PHE A 12 -1.30 14.61 -9.11
CA PHE A 12 -2.41 15.51 -8.81
C PHE A 12 -3.34 14.83 -7.81
N PHE A 13 -3.77 15.58 -6.82
CA PHE A 13 -4.69 15.11 -5.78
C PHE A 13 -6.08 15.69 -6.02
N SER A 14 -7.11 15.00 -5.50
CA SER A 14 -8.47 15.48 -5.52
C SER A 14 -8.63 16.82 -4.75
N PRO A 15 -9.61 17.67 -5.15
CA PRO A 15 -10.60 17.40 -6.18
C PRO A 15 -10.01 17.46 -7.61
N LEU A 16 -10.45 16.57 -8.49
CA LEU A 16 -10.12 16.57 -9.90
C LEU A 16 -11.38 16.90 -10.70
N SER A 17 -11.22 17.68 -11.77
CA SER A 17 -12.28 18.04 -12.71
C SER A 17 -12.08 17.35 -14.07
N GLU A 18 -13.03 17.44 -14.96
CA GLU A 18 -12.89 16.93 -16.35
C GLU A 18 -11.73 17.61 -17.08
N GLU A 19 -11.46 18.88 -16.79
CA GLU A 19 -10.38 19.66 -17.39
C GLU A 19 -8.99 19.08 -17.04
N ASP A 20 -8.85 18.46 -15.87
CA ASP A 20 -7.61 17.79 -15.47
C ASP A 20 -7.27 16.58 -16.33
N PHE A 21 -8.21 16.09 -17.13
CA PHE A 21 -8.04 14.96 -18.04
C PHE A 21 -8.03 15.37 -19.52
N ALA A 22 -8.18 16.64 -19.85
CA ALA A 22 -8.24 17.13 -21.24
C ALA A 22 -6.89 16.97 -21.96
N ASP A 23 -5.77 17.26 -21.26
CA ASP A 23 -4.41 17.25 -21.82
C ASP A 23 -3.49 16.30 -21.04
N VAL A 24 -3.94 15.07 -20.79
CA VAL A 24 -3.08 14.07 -20.16
C VAL A 24 -2.14 13.44 -21.19
N PRO A 25 -0.88 13.14 -20.84
CA PRO A 25 0.02 12.37 -21.70
C PRO A 25 -0.52 10.95 -21.91
N GLU A 26 0.01 10.24 -22.90
CA GLU A 26 -0.43 8.86 -23.20
C GLU A 26 -0.33 7.90 -22.00
N LYS A 27 0.68 8.09 -21.14
CA LYS A 27 0.94 7.23 -19.99
C LYS A 27 0.54 7.90 -18.69
N TRP A 28 -0.58 7.51 -18.16
CA TRP A 28 -1.08 8.02 -16.87
C TRP A 28 -1.86 6.95 -16.11
N SER A 29 -2.16 7.23 -14.87
CA SER A 29 -3.04 6.41 -14.05
C SER A 29 -3.86 7.29 -13.12
N VAL A 30 -5.10 6.90 -12.85
CA VAL A 30 -5.91 7.50 -11.79
C VAL A 30 -6.19 6.43 -10.74
N LEU A 31 -6.07 6.85 -9.46
CA LEU A 31 -6.32 6.00 -8.31
C LEU A 31 -7.46 6.61 -7.49
N VAL A 32 -8.45 5.80 -7.19
CA VAL A 32 -9.57 6.19 -6.31
C VAL A 32 -9.56 5.27 -5.09
N GLN A 33 -9.39 5.86 -3.93
CA GLN A 33 -9.29 5.16 -2.65
C GLN A 33 -10.63 5.09 -1.93
N ASN A 34 -10.74 4.19 -0.97
CA ASN A 34 -11.91 4.02 -0.08
C ASN A 34 -13.22 3.74 -0.84
N LEU A 35 -13.17 2.91 -1.87
CA LEU A 35 -14.36 2.61 -2.69
C LEU A 35 -15.49 1.97 -1.90
N GLU A 36 -15.19 1.23 -0.86
CA GLU A 36 -16.17 0.62 0.05
C GLU A 36 -17.06 1.66 0.76
N GLN A 37 -16.58 2.91 0.85
CA GLN A 37 -17.39 4.02 1.41
C GLN A 37 -18.38 4.61 0.40
N TRP A 38 -18.14 4.38 -0.89
CA TRP A 38 -18.95 4.92 -1.99
C TRP A 38 -19.89 3.89 -2.61
N SER A 39 -19.56 2.60 -2.51
CA SER A 39 -20.35 1.51 -3.05
C SER A 39 -20.44 0.35 -2.06
N THR A 40 -21.66 0.06 -1.63
CA THR A 40 -21.94 -1.09 -0.76
C THR A 40 -21.58 -2.42 -1.44
N GLU A 41 -21.77 -2.52 -2.75
CA GLU A 41 -21.44 -3.71 -3.55
C GLU A 41 -19.93 -3.96 -3.54
N LEU A 42 -19.12 -2.91 -3.72
CA LEU A 42 -17.67 -3.03 -3.63
C LEU A 42 -17.23 -3.37 -2.21
N GLY A 43 -17.82 -2.75 -1.20
CA GLY A 43 -17.56 -3.08 0.21
C GLY A 43 -17.85 -4.55 0.54
N GLN A 44 -18.86 -5.14 -0.07
CA GLN A 44 -19.21 -6.56 0.10
C GLN A 44 -18.13 -7.52 -0.47
N LEU A 45 -17.26 -7.05 -1.37
CA LEU A 45 -16.14 -7.85 -1.87
C LEU A 45 -15.19 -8.29 -0.76
N TRP A 46 -15.09 -7.54 0.34
CA TRP A 46 -14.35 -7.97 1.53
C TRP A 46 -14.83 -9.31 2.10
N ASN A 47 -16.08 -9.70 1.84
CA ASN A 47 -16.60 -10.98 2.28
C ASN A 47 -15.92 -12.18 1.59
N LYS A 48 -15.32 -11.94 0.40
CA LYS A 48 -14.52 -12.94 -0.31
C LYS A 48 -13.17 -13.19 0.37
N PHE A 49 -12.71 -12.23 1.16
CA PHE A 49 -11.50 -12.30 1.96
C PHE A 49 -11.82 -12.60 3.44
N GLY A 50 -12.76 -13.52 3.68
CA GLY A 50 -13.22 -13.87 5.02
C GLY A 50 -12.15 -14.44 5.96
N PHE A 51 -10.99 -14.83 5.42
CA PHE A 51 -9.81 -15.24 6.18
C PHE A 51 -9.02 -14.06 6.75
N ILE A 52 -9.32 -12.82 6.33
CA ILE A 52 -8.71 -11.59 6.82
C ILE A 52 -9.62 -10.97 7.87
N PRO A 53 -9.16 -10.79 9.12
CA PRO A 53 -9.93 -10.12 10.16
C PRO A 53 -10.32 -8.69 9.74
N GLN A 54 -11.49 -8.25 10.14
CA GLN A 54 -12.02 -6.94 9.76
C GLN A 54 -11.08 -5.78 10.14
N TRP A 55 -10.42 -5.88 11.27
CA TRP A 55 -9.48 -4.86 11.75
C TRP A 55 -8.16 -4.75 10.96
N GLN A 56 -7.86 -5.75 10.12
CA GLN A 56 -6.72 -5.70 9.19
C GLN A 56 -7.09 -5.15 7.82
N ARG A 57 -8.38 -5.04 7.50
CA ARG A 57 -8.83 -4.52 6.22
C ARG A 57 -8.66 -3.01 6.24
N ASP A 58 -7.89 -2.48 5.29
CA ASP A 58 -7.69 -1.04 5.15
C ASP A 58 -8.75 -0.47 4.21
N ASP A 59 -8.46 -0.40 2.93
CA ASP A 59 -9.39 0.12 1.94
C ASP A 59 -9.47 -0.75 0.69
N ILE A 60 -10.47 -0.48 -0.12
CA ILE A 60 -10.51 -0.93 -1.50
C ILE A 60 -10.20 0.26 -2.39
N MET A 61 -9.07 0.19 -3.08
CA MET A 61 -8.68 1.17 -4.07
C MET A 61 -8.88 0.61 -5.47
N VAL A 62 -9.26 1.43 -6.44
CA VAL A 62 -9.19 1.09 -7.86
C VAL A 62 -8.16 1.96 -8.55
N SER A 63 -7.38 1.37 -9.45
CA SER A 63 -6.56 2.10 -10.41
C SER A 63 -7.06 1.84 -11.81
N TYR A 64 -7.34 2.93 -12.55
CA TYR A 64 -7.52 2.91 -13.99
C TYR A 64 -6.24 3.40 -14.66
N ALA A 65 -5.87 2.75 -15.75
CA ALA A 65 -4.76 3.20 -16.61
C ALA A 65 -5.02 2.83 -18.08
N PRO A 66 -4.77 3.73 -19.01
CA PRO A 66 -4.66 3.39 -20.43
C PRO A 66 -3.37 2.61 -20.68
N LYS A 67 -3.23 2.04 -21.88
CA LYS A 67 -2.04 1.31 -22.29
C LYS A 67 -0.74 2.05 -21.96
N GLY A 68 0.18 1.37 -21.29
CA GLY A 68 1.47 1.93 -20.84
C GLY A 68 1.39 2.74 -19.55
N GLY A 69 0.18 2.98 -19.01
CA GLY A 69 0.00 3.69 -17.73
C GLY A 69 0.50 2.87 -16.55
N SER A 70 1.06 3.56 -15.56
CA SER A 70 1.69 2.98 -14.37
C SER A 70 1.74 4.01 -13.24
N VAL A 71 2.08 3.55 -12.04
CA VAL A 71 2.44 4.39 -10.88
C VAL A 71 3.94 4.32 -10.55
N GLY A 72 4.73 3.63 -11.38
CA GLY A 72 6.17 3.47 -11.19
C GLY A 72 6.55 2.25 -10.36
N LYS A 73 7.85 2.00 -10.30
CA LYS A 73 8.44 0.94 -9.48
C LYS A 73 8.51 1.41 -8.05
N HIS A 74 7.82 0.71 -7.14
CA HIS A 74 7.74 1.09 -5.73
C HIS A 74 7.55 -0.13 -4.83
N TYR A 75 7.43 0.09 -3.56
CA TYR A 75 6.98 -0.88 -2.58
C TYR A 75 6.06 -0.21 -1.55
N ASP A 76 5.20 -0.99 -0.95
CA ASP A 76 4.31 -0.56 0.13
C ASP A 76 4.74 -1.19 1.46
N GLU A 77 4.45 -0.52 2.57
CA GLU A 77 4.72 -1.03 3.92
C GLU A 77 3.62 -1.98 4.42
N TYR A 78 2.68 -2.34 3.55
CA TYR A 78 1.54 -3.21 3.85
C TYR A 78 1.35 -4.26 2.77
N ASP A 79 0.66 -5.34 3.13
CA ASP A 79 0.31 -6.39 2.19
C ASP A 79 -0.90 -5.94 1.35
N VAL A 80 -0.97 -6.38 0.09
CA VAL A 80 -2.08 -6.06 -0.79
C VAL A 80 -2.47 -7.26 -1.64
N PHE A 81 -3.77 -7.45 -1.87
CA PHE A 81 -4.29 -8.29 -2.92
C PHE A 81 -4.74 -7.43 -4.09
N LEU A 82 -4.15 -7.65 -5.24
CA LEU A 82 -4.55 -7.02 -6.49
C LEU A 82 -5.49 -7.95 -7.24
N VAL A 83 -6.65 -7.43 -7.60
CA VAL A 83 -7.65 -8.15 -8.40
C VAL A 83 -7.80 -7.43 -9.73
N GLN A 84 -7.46 -8.10 -10.83
CA GLN A 84 -7.65 -7.53 -12.15
C GLN A 84 -9.13 -7.54 -12.50
N GLY A 85 -9.74 -6.36 -12.59
CA GLY A 85 -11.17 -6.21 -12.83
C GLY A 85 -11.53 -6.11 -14.31
N TYR A 86 -10.72 -5.41 -15.10
CA TYR A 86 -10.93 -5.19 -16.52
C TYR A 86 -9.61 -4.98 -17.24
N GLY A 87 -9.50 -5.39 -18.51
CA GLY A 87 -8.28 -5.27 -19.31
C GLY A 87 -7.11 -6.06 -18.71
N HIS A 88 -5.90 -5.78 -19.17
CA HIS A 88 -4.72 -6.55 -18.86
C HIS A 88 -3.63 -5.66 -18.27
N ARG A 89 -2.97 -6.13 -17.22
CA ARG A 89 -1.84 -5.43 -16.59
C ARG A 89 -0.69 -6.39 -16.36
N ARG A 90 0.49 -6.04 -16.85
CA ARG A 90 1.72 -6.77 -16.57
C ARG A 90 2.23 -6.35 -15.20
N TRP A 91 2.49 -7.33 -14.35
CA TRP A 91 3.06 -7.14 -13.03
C TRP A 91 4.44 -7.78 -12.93
N GLN A 92 5.36 -7.01 -12.43
CA GLN A 92 6.70 -7.45 -12.08
C GLN A 92 6.88 -7.31 -10.57
N LEU A 93 7.34 -8.37 -9.92
CA LEU A 93 7.74 -8.37 -8.51
C LEU A 93 9.21 -8.73 -8.43
N GLY A 94 9.94 -8.04 -7.57
CA GLY A 94 11.38 -8.21 -7.45
C GLY A 94 11.85 -8.34 -6.00
N LYS A 95 12.93 -7.65 -5.67
CA LYS A 95 13.59 -7.75 -4.35
C LYS A 95 12.72 -7.23 -3.20
N TRP A 96 13.04 -7.70 -2.02
CA TRP A 96 12.57 -7.10 -0.78
C TRP A 96 13.28 -5.75 -0.55
N CYS A 97 12.50 -4.77 -0.13
CA CYS A 97 12.94 -3.42 0.16
C CYS A 97 12.96 -3.17 1.67
N ASP A 98 13.80 -2.22 2.08
CA ASP A 98 13.92 -1.79 3.47
C ASP A 98 14.31 -0.31 3.55
N SER A 99 14.71 0.15 4.72
CA SER A 99 15.12 1.55 4.95
C SER A 99 16.37 1.98 4.16
N SER A 100 17.16 1.04 3.62
CA SER A 100 18.32 1.30 2.79
C SER A 100 17.99 1.46 1.30
N THR A 101 16.73 1.23 0.91
CA THR A 101 16.29 1.35 -0.48
C THR A 101 16.37 2.80 -0.95
N GLU A 102 17.21 3.04 -1.94
CA GLU A 102 17.39 4.38 -2.52
C GLU A 102 16.24 4.71 -3.48
N PHE A 103 15.62 5.85 -3.26
CA PHE A 103 14.58 6.38 -4.14
C PHE A 103 15.14 7.39 -5.12
N LYS A 104 14.51 7.54 -6.28
CA LYS A 104 14.83 8.59 -7.24
C LYS A 104 14.69 9.97 -6.58
N PRO A 105 15.72 10.81 -6.64
CA PRO A 105 15.66 12.15 -6.08
C PRO A 105 14.67 13.04 -6.86
N ASN A 106 14.11 14.02 -6.17
CA ASN A 106 13.27 15.07 -6.77
C ASN A 106 12.00 14.53 -7.49
N GLN A 107 11.47 13.39 -7.06
CA GLN A 107 10.20 12.86 -7.55
C GLN A 107 9.09 13.11 -6.54
N PRO A 108 7.85 13.37 -7.00
CA PRO A 108 6.70 13.61 -6.11
C PRO A 108 6.18 12.31 -5.44
N ILE A 109 6.68 11.16 -5.86
CA ILE A 109 6.36 9.82 -5.33
C ILE A 109 7.64 9.03 -5.07
N ARG A 110 7.56 8.08 -4.15
CA ARG A 110 8.69 7.24 -3.75
C ARG A 110 8.86 6.10 -4.75
N ILE A 111 9.65 6.32 -5.78
CA ILE A 111 9.95 5.35 -6.85
C ILE A 111 11.45 5.10 -6.94
N PHE A 112 11.82 3.96 -7.52
CA PHE A 112 13.22 3.56 -7.75
C PHE A 112 13.35 2.82 -9.08
N ASP A 113 14.57 2.57 -9.55
CA ASP A 113 14.81 1.88 -10.82
C ASP A 113 15.11 0.39 -10.64
N ASP A 114 15.88 0.05 -9.62
CA ASP A 114 16.37 -1.29 -9.42
C ASP A 114 15.44 -2.16 -8.58
N MET A 115 14.78 -3.10 -9.21
CA MET A 115 13.94 -4.11 -8.56
C MET A 115 14.70 -5.41 -8.24
N GLY A 116 16.00 -5.49 -8.58
CA GLY A 116 16.77 -6.74 -8.46
C GLY A 116 16.30 -7.82 -9.43
N GLU A 117 16.54 -9.07 -9.07
CA GLU A 117 16.02 -10.22 -9.82
C GLU A 117 14.49 -10.31 -9.67
N LEU A 118 13.81 -10.45 -10.80
CA LEU A 118 12.36 -10.58 -10.81
C LEU A 118 11.94 -11.99 -10.39
N VAL A 119 11.06 -12.09 -9.43
CA VAL A 119 10.46 -13.36 -8.98
C VAL A 119 9.12 -13.63 -9.66
N ILE A 120 8.47 -12.59 -10.16
CA ILE A 120 7.25 -12.65 -10.99
C ILE A 120 7.41 -11.63 -12.12
N ASP A 121 7.03 -12.04 -13.33
CA ASP A 121 6.86 -11.17 -14.50
C ASP A 121 5.73 -11.75 -15.36
N GLU A 122 4.50 -11.39 -15.04
CA GLU A 122 3.29 -12.00 -15.61
C GLU A 122 2.23 -10.95 -15.96
N VAL A 123 1.42 -11.29 -16.96
CA VAL A 123 0.25 -10.49 -17.35
C VAL A 123 -0.99 -11.03 -16.64
N MET A 124 -1.64 -10.21 -15.85
CA MET A 124 -2.90 -10.53 -15.23
C MET A 124 -4.08 -10.27 -16.16
N ASN A 125 -4.96 -11.25 -16.26
CA ASN A 125 -6.23 -11.19 -16.98
C ASN A 125 -7.38 -10.87 -16.00
N PRO A 126 -8.53 -10.38 -16.49
CA PRO A 126 -9.70 -10.16 -15.63
C PRO A 126 -10.06 -11.40 -14.80
N GLY A 127 -10.16 -11.22 -13.49
CA GLY A 127 -10.42 -12.29 -12.52
C GLY A 127 -9.16 -12.85 -11.84
N ASP A 128 -7.97 -12.58 -12.35
CA ASP A 128 -6.73 -12.98 -11.69
C ASP A 128 -6.49 -12.19 -10.41
N ILE A 129 -5.86 -12.84 -9.44
CA ILE A 129 -5.52 -12.25 -8.13
C ILE A 129 -4.01 -12.42 -7.90
N LEU A 130 -3.35 -11.30 -7.57
CA LEU A 130 -1.95 -11.27 -7.19
C LEU A 130 -1.82 -10.79 -5.74
N TYR A 131 -1.16 -11.56 -4.91
CA TYR A 131 -0.78 -11.15 -3.57
C TYR A 131 0.63 -10.55 -3.59
N ILE A 132 0.77 -9.35 -3.06
CA ILE A 132 2.05 -8.68 -2.88
C ILE A 132 2.26 -8.46 -1.39
N PRO A 133 3.26 -9.11 -0.78
CA PRO A 133 3.59 -8.87 0.62
C PRO A 133 4.23 -7.49 0.82
N ALA A 134 4.06 -6.94 2.02
CA ALA A 134 4.68 -5.69 2.42
C ALA A 134 6.19 -5.68 2.08
N ARG A 135 6.68 -4.55 1.60
CA ARG A 135 8.08 -4.31 1.21
C ARG A 135 8.60 -5.10 0.01
N MET A 136 7.76 -5.82 -0.70
CA MET A 136 8.18 -6.40 -1.97
C MET A 136 8.09 -5.36 -3.07
N SER A 137 9.21 -5.13 -3.79
CA SER A 137 9.23 -4.23 -4.93
C SER A 137 8.29 -4.72 -6.02
N HIS A 138 7.51 -3.81 -6.55
CA HIS A 138 6.55 -4.15 -7.61
C HIS A 138 6.39 -3.03 -8.63
N TYR A 139 5.96 -3.45 -9.83
CA TYR A 139 5.76 -2.56 -10.96
C TYR A 139 4.63 -3.09 -11.83
N GLY A 140 3.55 -2.33 -11.94
CA GLY A 140 2.40 -2.64 -12.79
C GLY A 140 2.33 -1.72 -13.99
N VAL A 141 2.24 -2.28 -15.20
CA VAL A 141 2.08 -1.56 -16.46
C VAL A 141 0.84 -2.05 -17.18
N ALA A 142 -0.02 -1.14 -17.56
CA ALA A 142 -1.21 -1.45 -18.36
C ALA A 142 -0.82 -1.91 -19.77
N GLU A 143 -1.28 -3.09 -20.18
CA GLU A 143 -1.09 -3.60 -21.55
C GLU A 143 -2.15 -3.05 -22.52
N ASP A 144 -3.30 -2.72 -21.96
CA ASP A 144 -4.44 -2.06 -22.59
C ASP A 144 -5.14 -1.18 -21.55
N ASP A 145 -6.29 -0.61 -21.88
CA ASP A 145 -7.13 0.09 -20.90
C ASP A 145 -7.57 -0.88 -19.82
N CYS A 146 -7.17 -0.64 -18.58
CA CYS A 146 -7.41 -1.60 -17.50
C CYS A 146 -7.81 -0.99 -16.18
N LEU A 147 -8.53 -1.81 -15.39
CA LEU A 147 -8.91 -1.54 -14.01
C LEU A 147 -8.34 -2.64 -13.12
N THR A 148 -7.61 -2.25 -12.09
CA THR A 148 -7.13 -3.15 -11.03
C THR A 148 -7.66 -2.67 -9.70
N PHE A 149 -8.29 -3.56 -8.94
CA PHE A 149 -8.69 -3.30 -7.56
C PHE A 149 -7.59 -3.75 -6.61
N SER A 150 -7.28 -2.91 -5.64
CA SER A 150 -6.32 -3.20 -4.58
C SER A 150 -7.05 -3.31 -3.25
N PHE A 151 -6.90 -4.44 -2.58
CA PHE A 151 -7.41 -4.69 -1.23
C PHE A 151 -6.24 -4.56 -0.27
N GLY A 152 -6.09 -3.39 0.31
CA GLY A 152 -5.02 -3.07 1.24
C GLY A 152 -5.21 -3.72 2.61
N LEU A 153 -4.13 -4.21 3.19
CA LEU A 153 -4.14 -4.78 4.52
C LEU A 153 -3.30 -3.96 5.47
N ARG A 154 -3.91 -3.47 6.53
CA ARG A 154 -3.20 -2.78 7.60
C ARG A 154 -2.79 -3.74 8.69
N TYR A 155 -1.53 -3.68 9.08
CA TYR A 155 -1.06 -4.29 10.30
C TYR A 155 -0.91 -3.21 11.36
N PRO A 156 -1.43 -3.42 12.58
CA PRO A 156 -1.17 -2.49 13.65
C PRO A 156 0.34 -2.45 13.86
N ASN A 157 0.93 -1.31 13.59
CA ASN A 157 2.30 -1.04 13.94
C ASN A 157 2.34 -0.30 15.29
N LEU A 158 3.51 -0.24 15.90
CA LEU A 158 3.65 0.43 17.20
C LEU A 158 3.29 1.92 17.12
N ALA A 159 3.59 2.57 15.98
CA ALA A 159 3.26 3.97 15.80
C ALA A 159 1.74 4.19 15.81
N ASP A 160 0.97 3.34 15.11
CA ASP A 160 -0.50 3.43 15.12
C ASP A 160 -1.07 3.22 16.52
N ILE A 161 -0.51 2.27 17.29
CA ILE A 161 -0.93 2.03 18.67
C ILE A 161 -0.62 3.24 19.53
N PHE A 162 0.60 3.80 19.43
CA PHE A 162 0.99 4.98 20.19
C PHE A 162 0.25 6.24 19.77
N ASP A 163 0.01 6.43 18.48
CA ASP A 163 -0.78 7.55 17.99
C ASP A 163 -2.21 7.49 18.54
N ASN A 164 -2.82 6.32 18.56
CA ASN A 164 -4.14 6.13 19.16
C ASN A 164 -4.12 6.27 20.70
N VAL A 165 -3.08 5.77 21.36
CA VAL A 165 -2.89 5.99 22.81
C VAL A 165 -2.66 7.48 23.10
N ASN A 166 -1.82 8.14 22.31
CA ASN A 166 -1.55 9.56 22.44
C ASN A 166 -2.81 10.39 22.19
N LYS A 167 -3.57 10.09 21.14
CA LYS A 167 -4.87 10.74 20.87
C LYS A 167 -5.88 10.50 21.98
N ALA A 168 -5.87 9.33 22.61
CA ALA A 168 -6.80 8.98 23.68
C ALA A 168 -6.42 9.56 25.06
N PHE A 169 -5.13 9.64 25.36
CA PHE A 169 -4.64 9.94 26.69
C PHE A 169 -3.77 11.20 26.83
N CYS A 170 -3.15 11.67 25.75
CA CYS A 170 -2.16 12.76 25.76
C CYS A 170 -2.44 13.80 24.69
N HIS A 171 -3.42 14.64 24.91
CA HIS A 171 -3.68 15.77 23.98
C HIS A 171 -2.58 16.86 23.95
N GLN A 172 -1.37 16.64 24.48
CA GLN A 172 -0.50 17.76 24.81
C GLN A 172 0.99 17.67 24.45
N ASP A 173 1.51 16.64 23.80
CA ASP A 173 2.92 16.67 23.42
C ASP A 173 3.13 16.55 21.89
N PRO A 174 3.41 17.67 21.19
CA PRO A 174 3.65 17.67 19.75
C PRO A 174 5.06 17.19 19.35
N GLU A 175 5.96 16.93 20.29
CA GLU A 175 7.35 16.59 19.99
C GLU A 175 7.63 15.09 19.82
N LEU A 176 6.68 14.23 20.18
CA LEU A 176 6.84 12.78 20.01
C LEU A 176 6.66 12.39 18.55
N ASN A 177 7.76 12.20 17.82
CA ASN A 177 7.72 11.75 16.43
C ASN A 177 7.52 10.23 16.35
N LEU A 178 6.27 9.80 16.22
CA LEU A 178 5.90 8.38 16.16
C LEU A 178 6.13 7.75 14.78
N SER A 179 6.54 8.52 13.78
CA SER A 179 6.73 8.01 12.41
C SER A 179 7.87 6.98 12.28
N GLU A 180 8.78 6.93 13.24
CA GLU A 180 9.90 5.98 13.26
C GLU A 180 9.51 4.56 13.71
N PHE A 181 8.27 4.39 14.23
CA PHE A 181 7.78 3.10 14.75
C PHE A 181 6.96 2.30 13.72
N GLN A 182 7.20 2.47 12.45
CA GLN A 182 6.39 1.88 11.36
C GLN A 182 6.82 0.45 10.96
N LEU A 183 7.16 -0.41 11.91
CA LEU A 183 7.45 -1.81 11.57
C LEU A 183 6.17 -2.64 11.56
N PRO A 184 5.79 -3.23 10.40
CA PRO A 184 4.58 -4.03 10.30
C PRO A 184 4.68 -5.29 11.17
N LEU A 185 3.64 -5.53 11.99
CA LEU A 185 3.51 -6.74 12.76
C LEU A 185 2.93 -7.85 11.88
N ARG A 186 3.70 -8.91 11.65
CA ARG A 186 3.20 -10.09 10.93
C ARG A 186 2.49 -11.03 11.90
N LEU A 187 1.20 -11.23 11.65
CA LEU A 187 0.37 -12.08 12.48
C LEU A 187 0.46 -13.56 12.08
N THR A 188 0.37 -14.43 13.06
CA THR A 188 0.21 -15.87 12.84
C THR A 188 -1.16 -16.20 12.26
N GLN A 189 -1.32 -17.38 11.66
CA GLN A 189 -2.63 -17.84 11.16
C GLN A 189 -3.71 -17.88 12.25
N THR A 190 -3.33 -18.21 13.49
CA THR A 190 -4.26 -18.26 14.63
C THR A 190 -4.76 -16.86 14.98
N GLU A 191 -3.88 -15.87 15.00
CA GLU A 191 -4.23 -14.47 15.26
C GLU A 191 -5.13 -13.90 14.17
N GLN A 192 -4.84 -14.21 12.91
CA GLN A 192 -5.69 -13.82 11.78
C GLN A 192 -7.12 -14.38 11.90
N ARG A 193 -7.27 -15.63 12.36
CA ARG A 193 -8.59 -16.27 12.51
C ARG A 193 -9.35 -15.80 13.74
N THR A 194 -8.68 -15.50 14.83
CA THR A 194 -9.34 -15.15 16.10
C THR A 194 -9.45 -13.65 16.34
N GLY A 195 -8.66 -12.83 15.62
CA GLY A 195 -8.53 -11.40 15.87
C GLY A 195 -7.85 -11.07 17.21
N LYS A 196 -7.22 -12.04 17.87
CA LYS A 196 -6.50 -11.86 19.13
C LYS A 196 -5.00 -11.94 18.88
N LEU A 197 -4.26 -10.96 19.36
CA LEU A 197 -2.79 -10.98 19.33
C LEU A 197 -2.28 -12.07 20.28
N ALA A 198 -1.31 -12.85 19.83
CA ALA A 198 -0.59 -13.80 20.66
C ALA A 198 0.36 -13.06 21.61
N ASP A 199 0.61 -13.63 22.78
CA ASP A 199 1.52 -13.06 23.76
C ASP A 199 2.92 -12.82 23.20
N GLU A 200 3.40 -13.70 22.33
CA GLU A 200 4.69 -13.58 21.64
C GLU A 200 4.78 -12.30 20.79
N ASN A 201 3.72 -11.97 20.06
CA ASN A 201 3.65 -10.74 19.28
C ASN A 201 3.54 -9.50 20.17
N ILE A 202 2.78 -9.58 21.26
CA ILE A 202 2.73 -8.51 22.29
C ILE A 202 4.14 -8.28 22.89
N GLN A 203 4.88 -9.33 23.20
CA GLN A 203 6.23 -9.21 23.74
C GLN A 203 7.21 -8.66 22.70
N ALA A 204 7.09 -9.06 21.43
CA ALA A 204 7.89 -8.50 20.35
C ALA A 204 7.66 -7.00 20.18
N MET A 205 6.40 -6.55 20.24
CA MET A 205 6.05 -5.13 20.20
C MET A 205 6.64 -4.36 21.38
N LYS A 206 6.50 -4.88 22.60
CA LYS A 206 7.10 -4.27 23.81
C LYS A 206 8.60 -4.13 23.67
N LYS A 207 9.27 -5.17 23.16
CA LYS A 207 10.74 -5.15 22.99
C LYS A 207 11.16 -4.08 21.97
N GLN A 208 10.46 -3.97 20.84
CA GLN A 208 10.75 -2.96 19.83
C GLN A 208 10.54 -1.55 20.39
N PHE A 209 9.45 -1.35 21.12
CA PHE A 209 9.18 -0.07 21.77
C PHE A 209 10.27 0.35 22.75
N LEU A 210 10.65 -0.56 23.64
CA LEU A 210 11.69 -0.27 24.63
C LEU A 210 13.06 -0.01 23.99
N ALA A 211 13.37 -0.70 22.88
CA ALA A 211 14.58 -0.47 22.12
C ALA A 211 14.62 0.95 21.53
N LYS A 212 13.51 1.39 20.93
CA LYS A 212 13.41 2.74 20.35
C LYS A 212 13.43 3.84 21.41
N LEU A 213 12.76 3.65 22.55
CA LEU A 213 12.87 4.59 23.67
C LEU A 213 14.33 4.77 24.14
N ALA A 214 15.08 3.66 24.23
CA ALA A 214 16.48 3.72 24.64
C ALA A 214 17.38 4.42 23.61
N GLU A 215 17.04 4.39 22.31
CA GLU A 215 17.76 5.13 21.27
C GLU A 215 17.49 6.64 21.31
N SER A 216 16.32 7.06 21.83
CA SER A 216 15.94 8.48 21.89
C SER A 216 16.57 9.24 23.07
N GLU A 217 17.18 8.55 24.02
CA GLU A 217 17.87 9.14 25.17
C GLU A 217 19.38 9.34 24.93
N ALA A 218 19.91 8.95 23.75
CA ALA A 218 21.31 9.06 23.36
C ALA A 218 21.54 10.20 22.36
#